data_45fc300d6b8d9488d4577dac86538820
#
_entry.id   45fc300d6b8d9488d4577dac86538820
#
_cell.length_a   1.000
_cell.length_b   1.000
_cell.length_c   1.000
_cell.angle_alpha   90.00
_cell.angle_beta   90.00
_cell.angle_gamma   90.00
#
_symmetry.space_group_name_H-M   'P 1'
#
loop_
_entity.id
_entity.type
_entity.pdbx_description
1 polymer ?
#
loop_
_entity_poly.entity_id
_entity_poly.type
_entity_poly.pdbx_seq_one_letter_code
_entity_poly.pdbx_strand_id
1 'polypeptide(L)'
;MVKIKYLLIGVLMVIIGIVVVITLFPSEEKRVKKQFHLLSEWVSKSPEENPFTMLQRMKDIGSLFDAQCELKVPDQSLSGTYTREEISTYAGSARSHASQLDLKFYDLQIAFPEKGVAKVTLTARLTGRSMAGEQMDETRELECLLKKIENKWFFSQIEVVEVLKK
;
A
#
# COMPACT_ATOMS: atom_id res chain seq x y z
N MET A 1 -28.81 3.47 47.90
CA MET A 1 -28.67 4.36 46.71
C MET A 1 -27.22 4.67 46.35
N VAL A 2 -26.27 4.70 47.28
CA VAL A 2 -24.85 5.03 47.01
C VAL A 2 -24.17 3.97 46.18
N LYS A 3 -24.45 2.67 46.33
CA LYS A 3 -23.81 1.55 45.63
C LYS A 3 -24.04 1.54 44.11
N ILE A 4 -25.21 1.98 43.62
CA ILE A 4 -25.55 2.02 42.20
C ILE A 4 -24.74 3.09 41.45
N LYS A 5 -24.49 4.24 42.08
CA LYS A 5 -23.68 5.31 41.48
C LYS A 5 -22.24 4.88 41.24
N TYR A 6 -21.63 4.17 42.19
CA TYR A 6 -20.24 3.65 42.02
C TYR A 6 -20.15 2.56 40.98
N LEU A 7 -21.18 1.74 40.86
CA LEU A 7 -21.26 0.71 39.78
C LEU A 7 -21.36 1.36 38.39
N LEU A 8 -22.18 2.40 38.25
CA LEU A 8 -22.30 3.16 36.99
C LEU A 8 -20.99 3.86 36.61
N ILE A 9 -20.30 4.46 37.58
CA ILE A 9 -18.99 5.10 37.37
C ILE A 9 -17.95 4.04 36.93
N GLY A 10 -17.93 2.87 37.58
CA GLY A 10 -17.03 1.78 37.22
C GLY A 10 -17.27 1.28 35.78
N VAL A 11 -18.51 1.08 35.38
CA VAL A 11 -18.87 0.68 34.00
C VAL A 11 -18.48 1.76 33.01
N LEU A 12 -18.71 3.04 33.31
CA LEU A 12 -18.32 4.15 32.43
C LEU A 12 -16.80 4.21 32.22
N MET A 13 -16.00 4.02 33.30
CA MET A 13 -14.53 3.99 33.19
C MET A 13 -14.02 2.82 32.35
N VAL A 14 -14.65 1.64 32.41
CA VAL A 14 -14.32 0.49 31.59
C VAL A 14 -14.64 0.78 30.12
N ILE A 15 -15.81 1.36 29.83
CA ILE A 15 -16.18 1.73 28.46
C ILE A 15 -15.21 2.76 27.88
N ILE A 16 -14.84 3.79 28.64
CA ILE A 16 -13.86 4.79 28.23
C ILE A 16 -12.50 4.12 27.97
N GLY A 17 -12.06 3.22 28.85
CA GLY A 17 -10.82 2.46 28.68
C GLY A 17 -10.81 1.63 27.38
N ILE A 18 -11.90 0.94 27.07
CA ILE A 18 -12.06 0.16 25.83
C ILE A 18 -12.02 1.07 24.60
N VAL A 19 -12.75 2.19 24.61
CA VAL A 19 -12.75 3.18 23.53
C VAL A 19 -11.36 3.75 23.30
N VAL A 20 -10.64 4.11 24.36
CA VAL A 20 -9.26 4.62 24.28
C VAL A 20 -8.33 3.57 23.66
N VAL A 21 -8.42 2.30 24.07
CA VAL A 21 -7.61 1.22 23.48
C VAL A 21 -7.90 1.06 22.00
N ILE A 22 -9.17 1.03 21.58
CA ILE A 22 -9.57 0.88 20.17
C ILE A 22 -9.12 2.08 19.31
N THR A 23 -9.12 3.29 19.87
CA THR A 23 -8.73 4.51 19.14
C THR A 23 -7.22 4.72 19.09
N LEU A 24 -6.48 4.33 20.12
CA LEU A 24 -5.02 4.48 20.17
C LEU A 24 -4.27 3.40 19.40
N PHE A 25 -4.85 2.20 19.25
CA PHE A 25 -4.26 1.11 18.48
C PHE A 25 -5.00 0.95 17.14
N PRO A 26 -4.46 1.47 16.05
CA PRO A 26 -5.08 1.29 14.74
C PRO A 26 -5.19 -0.20 14.44
N SER A 27 -6.35 -0.63 13.94
CA SER A 27 -6.57 -2.02 13.52
C SER A 27 -5.53 -2.43 12.47
N GLU A 28 -5.18 -3.70 12.42
CA GLU A 28 -4.24 -4.23 11.41
C GLU A 28 -4.68 -3.86 9.99
N GLU A 29 -5.99 -3.86 9.74
CA GLU A 29 -6.56 -3.42 8.47
C GLU A 29 -6.20 -1.97 8.13
N LYS A 30 -6.30 -1.03 9.09
CA LYS A 30 -5.89 0.37 8.88
C LYS A 30 -4.41 0.49 8.59
N ARG A 31 -3.57 -0.35 9.22
CA ARG A 31 -2.12 -0.38 8.99
C ARG A 31 -1.79 -0.89 7.59
N VAL A 32 -2.48 -1.94 7.13
CA VAL A 32 -2.34 -2.45 5.75
C VAL A 32 -2.81 -1.40 4.74
N LYS A 33 -3.99 -0.80 4.92
CA LYS A 33 -4.49 0.30 4.05
C LYS A 33 -3.50 1.47 3.96
N LYS A 34 -2.82 1.79 5.06
CA LYS A 34 -1.79 2.83 5.08
C LYS A 34 -0.63 2.52 4.12
N GLN A 35 -0.22 1.25 3.94
CA GLN A 35 0.84 0.89 3.00
C GLN A 35 0.44 1.21 1.55
N PHE A 36 -0.80 0.90 1.18
CA PHE A 36 -1.33 1.25 -0.15
C PHE A 36 -1.43 2.77 -0.34
N HIS A 37 -1.87 3.49 0.69
CA HIS A 37 -1.89 4.95 0.63
C HIS A 37 -0.50 5.55 0.41
N LEU A 38 0.50 5.09 1.14
CA LEU A 38 1.89 5.53 0.99
C LEU A 38 2.42 5.16 -0.40
N LEU A 39 2.15 3.94 -0.89
CA LEU A 39 2.56 3.52 -2.23
C LEU A 39 1.92 4.41 -3.30
N SER A 40 0.62 4.69 -3.20
CA SER A 40 -0.10 5.60 -4.10
C SER A 40 0.53 7.00 -4.08
N GLU A 41 0.73 7.57 -2.89
CA GLU A 41 1.34 8.90 -2.73
C GLU A 41 2.75 8.99 -3.30
N TRP A 42 3.59 7.97 -3.01
CA TRP A 42 5.01 8.03 -3.39
C TRP A 42 5.27 7.65 -4.86
N VAL A 43 4.42 6.83 -5.46
CA VAL A 43 4.48 6.55 -6.91
C VAL A 43 3.96 7.74 -7.72
N SER A 44 2.96 8.45 -7.22
CA SER A 44 2.41 9.62 -7.91
C SER A 44 3.46 10.75 -8.01
N LYS A 45 3.44 11.47 -9.13
CA LYS A 45 4.41 12.51 -9.47
C LYS A 45 3.70 13.73 -10.06
N SER A 46 4.02 14.91 -9.55
CA SER A 46 3.59 16.18 -10.13
C SER A 46 4.58 16.65 -11.22
N PRO A 47 4.14 17.47 -12.19
CA PRO A 47 5.04 18.02 -13.22
C PRO A 47 6.20 18.85 -12.67
N GLU A 48 6.04 19.47 -11.51
CA GLU A 48 7.01 20.39 -10.88
C GLU A 48 7.91 19.69 -9.83
N GLU A 49 7.95 18.35 -9.82
CA GLU A 49 8.73 17.63 -8.83
C GLU A 49 10.23 17.85 -9.02
N ASN A 50 10.93 18.30 -7.96
CA ASN A 50 12.35 18.52 -8.01
C ASN A 50 13.15 17.18 -7.90
N PRO A 51 14.42 17.15 -8.41
CA PRO A 51 15.24 15.92 -8.42
C PRO A 51 15.51 15.34 -7.02
N PHE A 52 15.61 16.17 -6.00
CA PHE A 52 15.83 15.70 -4.62
C PHE A 52 14.62 14.92 -4.10
N THR A 53 13.40 15.46 -4.30
CA THR A 53 12.16 14.80 -3.97
C THR A 53 12.04 13.46 -4.71
N MET A 54 12.42 13.42 -5.98
CA MET A 54 12.42 12.18 -6.78
C MET A 54 13.31 11.10 -6.15
N LEU A 55 14.55 11.43 -5.78
CA LEU A 55 15.46 10.48 -5.13
C LEU A 55 14.92 9.98 -3.77
N GLN A 56 14.31 10.87 -3.00
CA GLN A 56 13.69 10.51 -1.72
C GLN A 56 12.53 9.54 -1.94
N ARG A 57 11.63 9.84 -2.88
CA ARG A 57 10.48 8.98 -3.21
C ARG A 57 10.89 7.59 -3.69
N MET A 58 11.97 7.46 -4.46
CA MET A 58 12.49 6.14 -4.85
C MET A 58 12.85 5.28 -3.64
N LYS A 59 13.59 5.86 -2.67
CA LYS A 59 13.96 5.17 -1.42
C LYS A 59 12.72 4.83 -0.58
N ASP A 60 11.80 5.77 -0.47
CA ASP A 60 10.56 5.60 0.28
C ASP A 60 9.73 4.45 -0.31
N ILE A 61 9.57 4.39 -1.64
CA ILE A 61 8.88 3.28 -2.33
C ILE A 61 9.53 1.94 -1.97
N GLY A 62 10.86 1.80 -2.14
CA GLY A 62 11.55 0.55 -1.80
C GLY A 62 11.36 0.14 -0.35
N SER A 63 11.27 1.08 0.57
CA SER A 63 11.08 0.82 2.00
C SER A 63 9.73 0.18 2.35
N LEU A 64 8.74 0.21 1.46
CA LEU A 64 7.44 -0.44 1.65
C LEU A 64 7.49 -1.95 1.36
N PHE A 65 8.55 -2.42 0.71
CA PHE A 65 8.68 -3.81 0.28
C PHE A 65 9.53 -4.63 1.25
N ASP A 66 9.26 -5.93 1.29
CA ASP A 66 10.12 -6.89 1.99
C ASP A 66 11.52 -6.93 1.36
N ALA A 67 12.48 -7.55 2.01
CA ALA A 67 13.85 -7.72 1.48
C ALA A 67 13.85 -8.37 0.09
N GLN A 68 12.88 -9.23 -0.15
CA GLN A 68 12.58 -9.83 -1.45
C GLN A 68 11.08 -9.79 -1.67
N CYS A 69 10.65 -9.27 -2.81
CA CYS A 69 9.25 -9.21 -3.23
C CYS A 69 9.07 -9.93 -4.55
N GLU A 70 8.09 -10.82 -4.62
CA GLU A 70 7.75 -11.54 -5.85
C GLU A 70 6.77 -10.70 -6.68
N LEU A 71 7.12 -10.42 -7.93
CA LEU A 71 6.21 -9.82 -8.90
C LEU A 71 5.76 -10.88 -9.89
N LYS A 72 4.45 -11.00 -10.07
CA LYS A 72 3.83 -11.88 -11.05
C LYS A 72 2.99 -11.02 -11.98
N VAL A 73 3.40 -10.97 -13.24
CA VAL A 73 2.67 -10.25 -14.27
C VAL A 73 2.40 -11.19 -15.45
N PRO A 74 1.29 -11.00 -16.20
CA PRO A 74 0.99 -11.83 -17.37
C PRO A 74 2.13 -11.85 -18.38
N ASP A 75 2.80 -10.73 -18.57
CA ASP A 75 4.04 -10.66 -19.32
C ASP A 75 5.20 -11.20 -18.48
N GLN A 76 5.64 -12.40 -18.81
CA GLN A 76 6.70 -13.12 -18.09
C GLN A 76 8.04 -12.36 -18.03
N SER A 77 8.24 -11.35 -18.89
CA SER A 77 9.48 -10.55 -18.93
C SER A 77 9.70 -9.74 -17.63
N LEU A 78 8.64 -9.42 -16.90
CA LEU A 78 8.68 -8.66 -15.65
C LEU A 78 8.37 -9.52 -14.42
N SER A 79 8.09 -10.81 -14.58
CA SER A 79 7.86 -11.71 -13.45
C SER A 79 9.18 -12.14 -12.85
N GLY A 80 9.28 -12.11 -11.51
CA GLY A 80 10.49 -12.49 -10.79
C GLY A 80 10.48 -12.03 -9.35
N THR A 81 11.58 -12.33 -8.66
CA THR A 81 11.83 -11.86 -7.29
C THR A 81 12.80 -10.69 -7.32
N TYR A 82 12.42 -9.60 -6.70
CA TYR A 82 13.14 -8.33 -6.70
C TYR A 82 13.49 -7.90 -5.29
N THR A 83 14.67 -7.34 -5.13
CA THR A 83 15.12 -6.68 -3.91
C THR A 83 14.49 -5.28 -3.79
N ARG A 84 14.56 -4.69 -2.61
CA ARG A 84 14.11 -3.29 -2.37
C ARG A 84 14.80 -2.30 -3.29
N GLU A 85 16.09 -2.49 -3.50
CA GLU A 85 16.94 -1.65 -4.35
C GLU A 85 16.54 -1.73 -5.81
N GLU A 86 16.24 -2.93 -6.31
CA GLU A 86 15.74 -3.13 -7.67
C GLU A 86 14.38 -2.49 -7.85
N ILE A 87 13.44 -2.68 -6.90
CA ILE A 87 12.13 -2.04 -6.93
C ILE A 87 12.27 -0.51 -6.91
N SER A 88 13.15 0.04 -6.07
CA SER A 88 13.45 1.47 -6.04
C SER A 88 13.96 1.97 -7.39
N THR A 89 14.84 1.20 -8.04
CA THR A 89 15.42 1.53 -9.33
C THR A 89 14.36 1.51 -10.44
N TYR A 90 13.52 0.47 -10.48
CA TYR A 90 12.42 0.38 -11.45
C TYR A 90 11.39 1.50 -11.25
N ALA A 91 11.01 1.80 -10.01
CA ALA A 91 10.12 2.92 -9.70
C ALA A 91 10.72 4.25 -10.15
N GLY A 92 12.01 4.46 -9.90
CA GLY A 92 12.74 5.64 -10.36
C GLY A 92 12.78 5.75 -11.87
N SER A 93 13.05 4.66 -12.57
CA SER A 93 13.03 4.61 -14.04
C SER A 93 11.63 4.96 -14.57
N ALA A 94 10.57 4.32 -14.07
CA ALA A 94 9.20 4.62 -14.49
C ALA A 94 8.84 6.10 -14.26
N ARG A 95 9.19 6.67 -13.09
CA ARG A 95 8.95 8.08 -12.76
C ARG A 95 9.76 9.04 -13.64
N SER A 96 10.98 8.66 -14.06
CA SER A 96 11.82 9.50 -14.93
C SER A 96 11.27 9.62 -16.35
N HIS A 97 10.59 8.59 -16.85
CA HIS A 97 9.96 8.59 -18.16
C HIS A 97 8.58 9.28 -18.19
N ALA A 98 8.04 9.67 -17.04
CA ALA A 98 6.77 10.36 -16.92
C ALA A 98 6.96 11.81 -16.50
N SER A 99 6.21 12.71 -17.12
CA SER A 99 6.06 14.12 -16.67
C SER A 99 5.07 14.24 -15.52
N GLN A 100 4.06 13.35 -15.49
CA GLN A 100 3.05 13.27 -14.45
C GLN A 100 2.61 11.81 -14.26
N LEU A 101 2.40 11.40 -13.01
CA LEU A 101 1.83 10.10 -12.65
C LEU A 101 0.81 10.27 -11.51
N ASP A 102 -0.29 9.51 -11.57
CA ASP A 102 -1.28 9.42 -10.51
C ASP A 102 -1.69 7.94 -10.35
N LEU A 103 -1.30 7.32 -9.26
CA LEU A 103 -1.65 5.95 -8.91
C LEU A 103 -2.77 5.97 -7.87
N LYS A 104 -3.85 5.29 -8.17
CA LYS A 104 -4.99 5.13 -7.25
C LYS A 104 -5.36 3.67 -7.07
N PHE A 105 -5.79 3.36 -5.85
CA PHE A 105 -6.29 2.04 -5.49
C PHE A 105 -7.76 2.12 -5.11
N TYR A 106 -8.56 1.17 -5.61
CA TYR A 106 -9.99 1.06 -5.38
C TYR A 106 -10.34 -0.35 -4.91
N ASP A 107 -11.47 -0.48 -4.25
CA ASP A 107 -12.11 -1.76 -3.89
C ASP A 107 -11.21 -2.71 -3.07
N LEU A 108 -10.41 -2.13 -2.14
CA LEU A 108 -9.51 -2.91 -1.31
C LEU A 108 -10.28 -3.89 -0.42
N GLN A 109 -10.12 -5.18 -0.66
CA GLN A 109 -10.60 -6.25 0.18
C GLN A 109 -9.42 -6.89 0.90
N ILE A 110 -9.42 -6.84 2.23
CA ILE A 110 -8.31 -7.30 3.06
C ILE A 110 -8.75 -8.52 3.85
N ALA A 111 -8.00 -9.60 3.73
CA ALA A 111 -8.14 -10.80 4.51
C ALA A 111 -6.84 -11.10 5.26
N PHE A 112 -6.94 -11.70 6.43
CA PHE A 112 -5.81 -12.15 7.25
C PHE A 112 -5.86 -13.68 7.34
N PRO A 113 -5.29 -14.41 6.35
CA PRO A 113 -5.34 -15.87 6.33
C PRO A 113 -4.60 -16.49 7.50
N GLU A 114 -3.56 -15.82 7.97
CA GLU A 114 -2.79 -16.22 9.15
C GLU A 114 -2.19 -15.01 9.87
N LYS A 115 -1.68 -15.24 11.07
CA LYS A 115 -1.06 -14.17 11.87
C LYS A 115 0.17 -13.61 11.16
N GLY A 116 0.18 -12.30 10.94
CA GLY A 116 1.30 -11.60 10.30
C GLY A 116 1.30 -11.66 8.77
N VAL A 117 0.25 -12.18 8.15
CA VAL A 117 0.04 -12.18 6.70
C VAL A 117 -1.29 -11.50 6.37
N ALA A 118 -1.25 -10.58 5.43
CA ALA A 118 -2.43 -9.95 4.85
C ALA A 118 -2.47 -10.24 3.35
N LYS A 119 -3.63 -10.71 2.88
CA LYS A 119 -3.94 -10.86 1.46
C LYS A 119 -4.89 -9.75 1.07
N VAL A 120 -4.56 -8.99 0.05
CA VAL A 120 -5.35 -7.85 -0.42
C VAL A 120 -5.64 -7.99 -1.89
N THR A 121 -6.91 -7.97 -2.25
CA THR A 121 -7.37 -7.86 -3.63
C THR A 121 -7.88 -6.44 -3.87
N LEU A 122 -7.56 -5.86 -5.01
CA LEU A 122 -7.89 -4.47 -5.30
C LEU A 122 -7.83 -4.18 -6.80
N THR A 123 -8.37 -3.03 -7.19
CA THR A 123 -8.19 -2.44 -8.51
C THR A 123 -7.17 -1.30 -8.42
N ALA A 124 -6.11 -1.37 -9.20
CA ALA A 124 -5.13 -0.29 -9.36
C ALA A 124 -5.36 0.44 -10.68
N ARG A 125 -5.39 1.77 -10.65
CA ARG A 125 -5.43 2.63 -11.83
C ARG A 125 -4.23 3.56 -11.82
N LEU A 126 -3.43 3.48 -12.86
CA LEU A 126 -2.30 4.37 -13.10
C LEU A 126 -2.64 5.28 -14.28
N THR A 127 -2.73 6.56 -14.02
CA THR A 127 -2.91 7.58 -15.05
C THR A 127 -1.71 8.49 -15.08
N GLY A 128 -1.47 9.14 -16.21
CA GLY A 128 -0.35 10.05 -16.31
C GLY A 128 -0.06 10.53 -17.71
N ARG A 129 1.13 11.12 -17.85
CA ARG A 129 1.65 11.59 -19.11
C ARG A 129 3.14 11.27 -19.22
N SER A 130 3.57 10.74 -20.36
CA SER A 130 5.00 10.50 -20.62
C SER A 130 5.74 11.83 -20.86
N MET A 131 7.07 11.77 -20.82
CA MET A 131 7.91 12.93 -21.20
C MET A 131 7.71 13.32 -22.68
N ALA A 132 7.27 12.40 -23.53
CA ALA A 132 6.91 12.66 -24.92
C ALA A 132 5.51 13.28 -25.09
N GLY A 133 4.73 13.42 -24.01
CA GLY A 133 3.38 14.00 -24.04
C GLY A 133 2.25 13.00 -24.22
N GLU A 134 2.55 11.71 -24.35
CA GLU A 134 1.56 10.64 -24.51
C GLU A 134 0.79 10.42 -23.21
N GLN A 135 -0.52 10.25 -23.33
CA GLN A 135 -1.36 9.91 -22.17
C GLN A 135 -1.29 8.42 -21.84
N MET A 136 -1.24 8.12 -20.55
CA MET A 136 -1.29 6.76 -20.00
C MET A 136 -2.53 6.64 -19.13
N ASP A 137 -3.30 5.56 -19.31
CA ASP A 137 -4.44 5.19 -18.45
C ASP A 137 -4.55 3.67 -18.43
N GLU A 138 -3.99 3.08 -17.39
CA GLU A 138 -3.93 1.64 -17.20
C GLU A 138 -4.69 1.25 -15.94
N THR A 139 -5.61 0.31 -16.07
CA THR A 139 -6.36 -0.27 -14.94
C THR A 139 -6.11 -1.77 -14.89
N ARG A 140 -5.75 -2.28 -13.71
CA ARG A 140 -5.46 -3.69 -13.47
C ARG A 140 -6.04 -4.14 -12.14
N GLU A 141 -6.48 -5.38 -12.08
CA GLU A 141 -6.77 -6.05 -10.83
C GLU A 141 -5.47 -6.64 -10.25
N LEU A 142 -5.26 -6.43 -8.97
CA LEU A 142 -4.08 -6.89 -8.27
C LEU A 142 -4.46 -7.78 -7.09
N GLU A 143 -3.65 -8.79 -6.87
CA GLU A 143 -3.59 -9.53 -5.63
C GLU A 143 -2.24 -9.28 -4.96
N CYS A 144 -2.26 -8.78 -3.73
CA CYS A 144 -1.04 -8.45 -2.99
C CYS A 144 -0.98 -9.27 -1.70
N LEU A 145 0.21 -9.78 -1.39
CA LEU A 145 0.51 -10.33 -0.07
C LEU A 145 1.42 -9.37 0.68
N LEU A 146 1.07 -9.08 1.93
CA LEU A 146 1.91 -8.32 2.84
C LEU A 146 2.28 -9.19 4.04
N LYS A 147 3.53 -9.05 4.50
CA LYS A 147 4.05 -9.68 5.73
C LYS A 147 4.31 -8.64 6.80
N LYS A 148 4.03 -9.03 8.03
CA LYS A 148 4.29 -8.20 9.21
C LYS A 148 5.62 -8.60 9.84
N ILE A 149 6.60 -7.69 9.79
CA ILE A 149 7.93 -7.86 10.34
C ILE A 149 8.15 -6.72 11.34
N GLU A 150 8.54 -7.02 12.58
CA GLU A 150 8.77 -6.02 13.64
C GLU A 150 7.65 -4.97 13.77
N ASN A 151 6.40 -5.45 13.73
CA ASN A 151 5.20 -4.63 13.84
C ASN A 151 4.91 -3.67 12.67
N LYS A 152 5.61 -3.83 11.52
CA LYS A 152 5.40 -3.09 10.26
C LYS A 152 4.96 -4.05 9.16
N TRP A 153 4.13 -3.57 8.25
CA TRP A 153 3.68 -4.33 7.09
C TRP A 153 4.53 -4.01 5.87
N PHE A 154 4.93 -5.04 5.11
CA PHE A 154 5.74 -4.92 3.90
C PHE A 154 5.11 -5.73 2.78
N PHE A 155 5.12 -5.20 1.56
CA PHE A 155 4.73 -5.95 0.38
C PHE A 155 5.72 -7.07 0.13
N SER A 156 5.24 -8.32 0.08
CA SER A 156 6.05 -9.51 -0.19
C SER A 156 5.74 -10.17 -1.53
N GLN A 157 4.54 -9.89 -2.09
CA GLN A 157 4.14 -10.34 -3.42
C GLN A 157 3.14 -9.35 -4.00
N ILE A 158 3.26 -9.10 -5.29
CA ILE A 158 2.26 -8.40 -6.11
C ILE A 158 2.01 -9.24 -7.35
N GLU A 159 0.76 -9.60 -7.58
CA GLU A 159 0.31 -10.34 -8.74
C GLU A 159 -0.71 -9.52 -9.51
N VAL A 160 -0.46 -9.34 -10.81
CA VAL A 160 -1.44 -8.73 -11.73
C VAL A 160 -2.36 -9.84 -12.21
N VAL A 161 -3.63 -9.76 -11.85
CA VAL A 161 -4.65 -10.73 -12.28
C VAL A 161 -5.07 -10.36 -13.70
N GLU A 162 -5.00 -11.33 -14.63
CA GLU A 162 -5.57 -11.13 -15.96
C GLU A 162 -7.07 -10.94 -15.86
N VAL A 163 -7.56 -9.75 -16.17
CA VAL A 163 -8.97 -9.56 -16.43
C VAL A 163 -9.27 -10.21 -17.77
N LEU A 164 -10.00 -11.32 -17.75
CA LEU A 164 -10.57 -11.90 -18.97
C LEU A 164 -11.41 -10.81 -19.64
N LYS A 165 -10.88 -10.21 -20.70
CA LYS A 165 -11.68 -9.32 -21.55
C LYS A 165 -12.81 -10.16 -22.14
N LYS A 166 -14.04 -9.87 -21.71
CA LYS A 166 -15.26 -10.36 -22.36
C LYS A 166 -15.41 -9.71 -23.73
#